data_3562dfc880b34afe6779eee09c71ec1a
#
_entry.id   3562dfc880b34afe6779eee09c71ec1a
#
_cell.length_a   1.000
_cell.length_b   1.000
_cell.length_c   1.000
_cell.angle_alpha   90.00
_cell.angle_beta   90.00
_cell.angle_gamma   90.00
#
_symmetry.space_group_name_H-M   'P 1'
#
loop_
_entity.id
_entity.type
_entity.pdbx_description
1 polymer ?
#
loop_
_entity_poly.entity_id
_entity_poly.type
_entity_poly.pdbx_seq_one_letter_code
_entity_poly.pdbx_strand_id
1 'polypeptide(L)'
;MSYNRHKSNKGKSVIIFTLLIVVIAIFAYAGSYGLKVGNYRFKSFGETINKGLDLQGGVSMLEEIQADKVDEKTVDRTIELISMRVNKMGVSETTVTREGKKRIRIEIPGKYNAKEVIDSVGKTGELKFVGPDKSIILTGKDVKDATAYINQEDNSPTVGLDLNEAGAKKFADATKKFIGQPIAIYMDEEELTKPVVQAHITNGKAVITGSKSIEEAKRQANIIKSGALPVAVKPVEVRTVGATLGANALDLSVKAGVVGVGLVFLFMIIYYRVPGFLADIALVLYIILVLATFSTIKATLTLSGIAGFLLTIGMAVDANVLIFERIREELKTGKSIKSALESGYHRALSSILDSNITTIIAGIVLYNLGSGAVKGFALTLMIGIILSMFTAIVVTRLLLKLGYDIGILNKLACFRVKRGEE
;
A
#
# COMPACT_ATOMS: atom_id res chain seq x y z
N MET A 1 7.47 6.37 -58.32
CA MET A 1 7.12 7.04 -57.00
C MET A 1 6.91 6.10 -55.84
N SER A 2 6.55 4.83 -56.01
CA SER A 2 6.30 3.83 -54.91
C SER A 2 7.57 3.41 -54.14
N TYR A 3 8.70 3.26 -54.83
CA TYR A 3 9.97 2.78 -54.21
C TYR A 3 10.56 3.77 -53.19
N ASN A 4 10.49 5.06 -53.44
CA ASN A 4 10.99 6.09 -52.50
C ASN A 4 10.10 6.28 -51.26
N ARG A 5 8.79 6.01 -51.36
CA ARG A 5 7.88 6.05 -50.20
C ARG A 5 8.15 4.91 -49.19
N HIS A 6 8.54 3.72 -49.69
CA HIS A 6 8.86 2.57 -48.85
C HIS A 6 10.19 2.76 -48.08
N LYS A 7 11.18 3.40 -48.72
CA LYS A 7 12.47 3.70 -48.12
C LYS A 7 12.36 4.78 -47.02
N SER A 8 11.54 5.82 -47.24
CA SER A 8 11.29 6.88 -46.26
C SER A 8 10.54 6.39 -45.02
N ASN A 9 9.59 5.44 -45.14
CA ASN A 9 8.87 4.88 -44.01
C ASN A 9 9.75 3.95 -43.19
N LYS A 10 10.65 3.19 -43.80
CA LYS A 10 11.58 2.27 -43.09
C LYS A 10 12.52 3.01 -42.13
N GLY A 11 13.08 4.16 -42.58
CA GLY A 11 13.93 4.99 -41.71
C GLY A 11 13.20 5.54 -40.49
N LYS A 12 11.99 6.03 -40.67
CA LYS A 12 11.15 6.51 -39.54
C LYS A 12 10.81 5.39 -38.57
N SER A 13 10.44 4.21 -39.07
CA SER A 13 10.12 3.05 -38.21
C SER A 13 11.33 2.55 -37.41
N VAL A 14 12.54 2.58 -37.98
CA VAL A 14 13.79 2.26 -37.25
C VAL A 14 14.01 3.26 -36.10
N ILE A 15 13.88 4.56 -36.37
CA ILE A 15 14.06 5.59 -35.35
C ILE A 15 13.07 5.42 -34.22
N ILE A 16 11.76 5.24 -34.52
CA ILE A 16 10.72 5.05 -33.51
C ILE A 16 10.97 3.78 -32.67
N PHE A 17 11.34 2.67 -33.34
CA PHE A 17 11.63 1.41 -32.66
C PHE A 17 12.81 1.53 -31.71
N THR A 18 13.93 2.12 -32.17
CA THR A 18 15.11 2.34 -31.35
C THR A 18 14.83 3.28 -30.18
N LEU A 19 14.10 4.38 -30.43
CA LEU A 19 13.71 5.33 -29.40
C LEU A 19 12.82 4.67 -28.33
N LEU A 20 11.87 3.83 -28.73
CA LEU A 20 11.01 3.09 -27.81
C LEU A 20 11.84 2.17 -26.90
N ILE A 21 12.77 1.39 -27.47
CA ILE A 21 13.67 0.50 -26.70
C ILE A 21 14.53 1.31 -25.72
N VAL A 22 15.12 2.41 -26.18
CA VAL A 22 15.96 3.28 -25.34
C VAL A 22 15.15 3.85 -24.18
N VAL A 23 13.93 4.31 -24.43
CA VAL A 23 13.02 4.81 -23.38
C VAL A 23 12.70 3.71 -22.37
N ILE A 24 12.34 2.50 -22.83
CA ILE A 24 12.09 1.37 -21.94
C ILE A 24 13.33 1.04 -21.10
N ALA A 25 14.53 1.01 -21.70
CA ALA A 25 15.76 0.74 -20.99
C ALA A 25 16.10 1.81 -19.95
N ILE A 26 15.88 3.10 -20.26
CA ILE A 26 16.05 4.21 -19.30
C ILE A 26 15.10 4.07 -18.11
N PHE A 27 13.81 3.79 -18.37
CA PHE A 27 12.85 3.59 -17.31
C PHE A 27 13.14 2.35 -16.46
N ALA A 28 13.58 1.25 -17.08
CA ALA A 28 14.03 0.05 -16.37
C ALA A 28 15.22 0.35 -15.46
N TYR A 29 16.22 1.05 -15.96
CA TYR A 29 17.40 1.44 -15.19
C TYR A 29 17.05 2.40 -14.04
N ALA A 30 16.29 3.47 -14.35
CA ALA A 30 15.88 4.45 -13.35
C ALA A 30 14.99 3.84 -12.25
N GLY A 31 14.09 2.93 -12.61
CA GLY A 31 13.23 2.22 -11.66
C GLY A 31 13.99 1.24 -10.77
N SER A 32 15.03 0.56 -11.30
CA SER A 32 15.81 -0.43 -10.55
C SER A 32 16.83 0.21 -9.61
N TYR A 33 17.57 1.19 -10.09
CA TYR A 33 18.71 1.78 -9.36
C TYR A 33 18.48 3.20 -8.86
N GLY A 34 17.39 3.83 -9.31
CA GLY A 34 17.21 5.26 -9.14
C GLY A 34 18.05 6.07 -10.14
N LEU A 35 17.73 7.34 -10.31
CA LEU A 35 18.45 8.23 -11.21
C LEU A 35 18.67 9.58 -10.55
N LYS A 36 19.90 10.09 -10.61
CA LYS A 36 20.22 11.45 -10.15
C LYS A 36 20.45 12.34 -11.39
N VAL A 37 19.56 13.31 -11.58
CA VAL A 37 19.65 14.28 -12.68
C VAL A 37 19.74 15.68 -12.08
N GLY A 38 20.91 16.24 -12.09
CA GLY A 38 21.17 17.55 -11.46
C GLY A 38 20.85 17.50 -9.96
N ASN A 39 19.96 18.37 -9.50
CA ASN A 39 19.52 18.45 -8.10
C ASN A 39 18.35 17.51 -7.75
N TYR A 40 17.79 16.82 -8.74
CA TYR A 40 16.67 15.90 -8.54
C TYR A 40 17.16 14.45 -8.41
N ARG A 41 16.68 13.73 -7.39
CA ARG A 41 16.92 12.31 -7.19
C ARG A 41 15.61 11.54 -7.39
N PHE A 42 15.52 10.77 -8.45
CA PHE A 42 14.47 9.78 -8.64
C PHE A 42 14.85 8.53 -7.84
N LYS A 43 14.03 8.19 -6.85
CA LYS A 43 14.24 6.99 -6.02
C LYS A 43 13.91 5.73 -6.83
N SER A 44 14.55 4.61 -6.50
CA SER A 44 14.21 3.30 -7.07
C SER A 44 12.83 2.83 -6.63
N PHE A 45 12.23 1.89 -7.36
CA PHE A 45 10.96 1.26 -6.97
C PHE A 45 11.07 0.59 -5.60
N GLY A 46 12.22 -0.02 -5.28
CA GLY A 46 12.45 -0.64 -3.97
C GLY A 46 12.40 0.34 -2.79
N GLU A 47 12.72 1.64 -3.04
CA GLU A 47 12.66 2.72 -2.04
C GLU A 47 11.30 3.41 -1.98
N THR A 48 10.48 3.31 -3.04
CA THR A 48 9.22 4.08 -3.16
C THR A 48 7.97 3.26 -2.93
N ILE A 49 8.03 1.93 -3.13
CA ILE A 49 6.90 1.03 -2.93
C ILE A 49 6.80 0.68 -1.44
N ASN A 50 5.64 0.96 -0.86
CA ASN A 50 5.34 0.58 0.52
C ASN A 50 5.25 -0.94 0.63
N LYS A 51 5.92 -1.50 1.64
CA LYS A 51 5.94 -2.95 1.88
C LYS A 51 4.96 -3.29 3.00
N GLY A 52 4.18 -4.35 2.83
CA GLY A 52 3.26 -4.83 3.84
C GLY A 52 3.96 -5.50 5.02
N LEU A 53 3.17 -5.76 6.04
CA LEU A 53 3.61 -6.40 7.29
C LEU A 53 4.27 -7.76 7.07
N ASP A 54 3.79 -8.51 6.09
CA ASP A 54 4.31 -9.82 5.67
C ASP A 54 5.69 -9.76 5.01
N LEU A 55 6.13 -8.57 4.56
CA LEU A 55 7.44 -8.33 3.93
C LEU A 55 8.43 -7.59 4.84
N GLN A 56 7.96 -6.80 5.79
CA GLN A 56 8.83 -6.04 6.71
C GLN A 56 8.83 -6.59 8.14
N GLY A 57 7.89 -7.48 8.45
CA GLY A 57 7.54 -7.83 9.82
C GLY A 57 6.70 -6.73 10.48
N GLY A 58 6.23 -6.99 11.68
CA GLY A 58 5.47 -6.02 12.46
C GLY A 58 4.30 -6.64 13.22
N VAL A 59 3.33 -5.81 13.58
CA VAL A 59 2.15 -6.19 14.36
C VAL A 59 0.88 -5.94 13.55
N SER A 60 0.03 -6.97 13.42
CA SER A 60 -1.34 -6.85 12.92
C SER A 60 -2.31 -7.10 14.06
N MET A 61 -3.23 -6.19 14.26
CA MET A 61 -4.24 -6.29 15.31
C MET A 61 -5.63 -6.09 14.71
N LEU A 62 -6.56 -6.92 15.12
CA LEU A 62 -7.98 -6.78 14.81
C LEU A 62 -8.72 -6.38 16.07
N GLU A 63 -9.27 -5.18 16.06
CA GLU A 63 -10.09 -4.64 17.14
C GLU A 63 -11.57 -4.79 16.82
N GLU A 64 -12.38 -5.15 17.80
CA GLU A 64 -13.83 -5.18 17.68
C GLU A 64 -14.50 -4.14 18.58
N ILE A 65 -15.36 -3.34 17.98
CA ILE A 65 -16.14 -2.31 18.67
C ILE A 65 -17.16 -2.98 19.61
N GLN A 66 -17.12 -2.62 20.87
CA GLN A 66 -17.94 -3.18 21.97
C GLN A 66 -19.28 -2.46 22.12
N ALA A 67 -19.98 -2.23 21.00
CA ALA A 67 -21.30 -1.61 21.01
C ALA A 67 -22.28 -2.42 20.15
N ASP A 68 -23.54 -2.59 20.59
CA ASP A 68 -24.55 -3.39 19.89
C ASP A 68 -24.92 -2.81 18.53
N LYS A 69 -25.07 -1.50 18.46
CA LYS A 69 -25.35 -0.76 17.22
C LYS A 69 -24.35 0.38 17.09
N VAL A 70 -23.66 0.43 15.96
CA VAL A 70 -22.68 1.48 15.65
C VAL A 70 -23.00 2.02 14.27
N ASP A 71 -23.14 3.33 14.18
CA ASP A 71 -23.30 4.02 12.90
C ASP A 71 -21.90 4.17 12.20
N GLU A 72 -21.94 4.36 10.89
CA GLU A 72 -20.72 4.46 10.08
C GLU A 72 -19.81 5.61 10.51
N LYS A 73 -20.42 6.76 10.88
CA LYS A 73 -19.65 7.94 11.34
C LYS A 73 -18.85 7.66 12.61
N THR A 74 -19.43 6.90 13.55
CA THR A 74 -18.73 6.49 14.78
C THR A 74 -17.57 5.54 14.48
N VAL A 75 -17.75 4.60 13.55
CA VAL A 75 -16.65 3.71 13.10
C VAL A 75 -15.54 4.52 12.46
N ASP A 76 -15.86 5.42 11.53
CA ASP A 76 -14.88 6.25 10.83
C ASP A 76 -14.13 7.17 11.80
N ARG A 77 -14.83 7.75 12.78
CA ARG A 77 -14.18 8.55 13.83
C ARG A 77 -13.28 7.73 14.73
N THR A 78 -13.65 6.50 15.03
CA THR A 78 -12.81 5.58 15.80
C THR A 78 -11.53 5.23 15.03
N ILE A 79 -11.64 4.95 13.73
CA ILE A 79 -10.52 4.69 12.83
C ILE A 79 -9.57 5.90 12.78
N GLU A 80 -10.11 7.11 12.63
CA GLU A 80 -9.31 8.34 12.61
C GLU A 80 -8.52 8.53 13.91
N LEU A 81 -9.16 8.33 15.07
CA LEU A 81 -8.52 8.48 16.37
C LEU A 81 -7.47 7.41 16.62
N ILE A 82 -7.73 6.15 16.26
CA ILE A 82 -6.75 5.07 16.32
C ILE A 82 -5.57 5.39 15.40
N SER A 83 -5.82 5.82 14.16
CA SER A 83 -4.76 6.24 13.22
C SER A 83 -3.89 7.35 13.79
N MET A 84 -4.50 8.37 14.42
CA MET A 84 -3.74 9.44 15.08
C MET A 84 -2.86 8.92 16.24
N ARG A 85 -3.37 7.99 17.04
CA ARG A 85 -2.60 7.39 18.16
C ARG A 85 -1.41 6.61 17.66
N VAL A 86 -1.62 5.75 16.66
CA VAL A 86 -0.55 4.93 16.09
C VAL A 86 0.50 5.79 15.40
N ASN A 87 0.09 6.80 14.62
CA ASN A 87 1.02 7.74 13.97
C ASN A 87 1.88 8.53 14.97
N LYS A 88 1.31 8.90 16.12
CA LYS A 88 2.08 9.58 17.21
C LYS A 88 3.09 8.69 17.91
N MET A 89 3.00 7.36 17.75
CA MET A 89 4.06 6.44 18.21
C MET A 89 5.34 6.54 17.37
N GLY A 90 5.37 7.42 16.36
CA GLY A 90 6.51 7.60 15.46
C GLY A 90 6.62 6.49 14.42
N VAL A 91 5.53 5.79 14.16
CA VAL A 91 5.45 4.69 13.21
C VAL A 91 5.09 5.21 11.84
N SER A 92 5.96 5.02 10.87
CA SER A 92 5.67 5.31 9.47
C SER A 92 4.93 4.11 8.82
N GLU A 93 4.04 4.42 7.88
CA GLU A 93 3.35 3.42 7.03
C GLU A 93 2.30 2.54 7.72
N THR A 94 1.70 3.01 8.83
CA THR A 94 0.59 2.30 9.46
C THR A 94 -0.67 2.32 8.62
N THR A 95 -1.37 1.19 8.60
CA THR A 95 -2.65 1.04 7.92
C THR A 95 -3.74 0.74 8.94
N VAL A 96 -4.76 1.60 9.02
CA VAL A 96 -5.94 1.38 9.85
C VAL A 96 -7.16 1.33 8.94
N THR A 97 -7.79 0.15 8.85
CA THR A 97 -8.88 -0.09 7.90
C THR A 97 -10.07 -0.75 8.58
N ARG A 98 -11.25 -0.44 8.06
CA ARG A 98 -12.48 -1.11 8.46
C ARG A 98 -12.51 -2.55 7.92
N GLU A 99 -12.89 -3.50 8.76
CA GLU A 99 -13.12 -4.90 8.39
C GLU A 99 -14.55 -5.31 8.80
N GLY A 100 -15.43 -5.44 7.83
CA GLY A 100 -16.85 -5.70 8.10
C GLY A 100 -17.56 -4.50 8.73
N LYS A 101 -18.55 -4.76 9.62
CA LYS A 101 -19.40 -3.70 10.20
C LYS A 101 -18.85 -3.11 11.50
N LYS A 102 -18.15 -3.90 12.33
CA LYS A 102 -17.74 -3.52 13.70
C LYS A 102 -16.25 -3.74 14.00
N ARG A 103 -15.46 -4.16 13.01
CA ARG A 103 -14.04 -4.50 13.20
C ARG A 103 -13.14 -3.49 12.54
N ILE A 104 -12.01 -3.25 13.16
CA ILE A 104 -10.97 -2.33 12.70
C ILE A 104 -9.67 -3.12 12.67
N ARG A 105 -9.05 -3.25 11.50
CA ARG A 105 -7.73 -3.85 11.34
C ARG A 105 -6.69 -2.76 11.37
N ILE A 106 -5.67 -3.00 12.19
CA ILE A 106 -4.52 -2.10 12.40
C ILE A 106 -3.28 -2.88 12.03
N GLU A 107 -2.53 -2.39 11.08
CA GLU A 107 -1.28 -2.99 10.62
C GLU A 107 -0.14 -2.01 10.82
N ILE A 108 0.86 -2.42 11.58
CA ILE A 108 2.03 -1.62 11.96
C ILE A 108 3.27 -2.35 11.49
N PRO A 109 3.82 -2.01 10.32
CA PRO A 109 5.05 -2.63 9.82
C PRO A 109 6.26 -2.16 10.61
N GLY A 110 7.24 -3.06 10.79
CA GLY A 110 8.50 -2.77 11.45
C GLY A 110 8.70 -3.51 12.78
N LYS A 111 9.75 -3.13 13.50
CA LYS A 111 10.13 -3.78 14.78
C LYS A 111 9.41 -3.10 15.95
N TYR A 112 8.23 -3.55 16.30
CA TYR A 112 7.46 -3.03 17.43
C TYR A 112 7.10 -4.13 18.43
N ASN A 113 6.95 -3.73 19.70
CA ASN A 113 6.45 -4.60 20.74
C ASN A 113 4.91 -4.65 20.66
N ALA A 114 4.36 -5.84 20.40
CA ALA A 114 2.91 -6.02 20.28
C ALA A 114 2.16 -5.52 21.54
N LYS A 115 2.74 -5.71 22.74
CA LYS A 115 2.13 -5.24 23.99
C LYS A 115 1.99 -3.72 24.03
N GLU A 116 3.01 -2.97 23.60
CA GLU A 116 2.97 -1.51 23.57
C GLU A 116 1.92 -0.98 22.60
N VAL A 117 1.75 -1.68 21.46
CA VAL A 117 0.72 -1.37 20.49
C VAL A 117 -0.67 -1.61 21.05
N ILE A 118 -0.92 -2.77 21.66
CA ILE A 118 -2.19 -3.13 22.30
C ILE A 118 -2.55 -2.09 23.37
N ASP A 119 -1.60 -1.77 24.26
CA ASP A 119 -1.80 -0.81 25.35
C ASP A 119 -2.11 0.60 24.85
N SER A 120 -1.58 0.99 23.68
CA SER A 120 -1.80 2.31 23.12
C SER A 120 -3.11 2.43 22.34
N VAL A 121 -3.55 1.35 21.72
CA VAL A 121 -4.75 1.31 20.86
C VAL A 121 -5.99 0.91 21.64
N GLY A 122 -5.90 -0.08 22.52
CA GLY A 122 -7.04 -0.67 23.23
C GLY A 122 -7.64 0.21 24.31
N LYS A 123 -6.85 1.18 24.85
CA LYS A 123 -7.39 2.11 25.86
C LYS A 123 -8.36 3.10 25.24
N THR A 124 -9.53 3.29 25.87
CA THR A 124 -10.51 4.28 25.41
C THR A 124 -9.94 5.69 25.49
N GLY A 125 -9.07 5.92 26.50
CA GLY A 125 -8.39 7.21 26.70
C GLY A 125 -9.33 8.27 27.28
N GLU A 126 -10.33 7.87 28.03
CA GLU A 126 -11.23 8.77 28.73
C GLU A 126 -10.53 9.36 29.94
N LEU A 127 -10.06 10.61 29.82
CA LEU A 127 -9.45 11.32 30.93
C LEU A 127 -10.51 11.95 31.82
N LYS A 128 -10.43 11.70 33.13
CA LYS A 128 -11.32 12.29 34.14
C LYS A 128 -10.51 12.82 35.32
N PHE A 129 -10.82 14.04 35.75
CA PHE A 129 -10.39 14.59 37.03
C PHE A 129 -11.53 14.47 38.00
N VAL A 130 -11.32 13.77 39.10
CA VAL A 130 -12.37 13.46 40.08
C VAL A 130 -12.02 14.10 41.41
N GLY A 131 -12.93 14.89 41.92
CA GLY A 131 -12.81 15.54 43.22
C GLY A 131 -12.99 14.58 44.41
N PRO A 132 -12.66 15.02 45.62
CA PRO A 132 -12.89 14.22 46.84
C PRO A 132 -14.34 13.86 47.07
N ASP A 133 -15.24 14.69 46.56
CA ASP A 133 -16.72 14.48 46.58
C ASP A 133 -17.23 13.59 45.45
N LYS A 134 -16.34 12.90 44.73
CA LYS A 134 -16.59 12.06 43.56
C LYS A 134 -17.21 12.82 42.37
N SER A 135 -17.18 14.16 42.37
CA SER A 135 -17.63 14.94 41.21
C SER A 135 -16.57 14.90 40.11
N ILE A 136 -16.99 14.80 38.85
CA ILE A 136 -16.11 14.93 37.69
C ILE A 136 -15.87 16.45 37.45
N ILE A 137 -14.65 16.91 37.66
CA ILE A 137 -14.22 18.29 37.53
C ILE A 137 -13.92 18.63 36.07
N LEU A 138 -13.05 17.78 35.44
CA LEU A 138 -12.60 17.93 34.06
C LEU A 138 -12.71 16.59 33.34
N THR A 139 -12.83 16.68 32.04
CA THR A 139 -12.73 15.55 31.11
C THR A 139 -11.67 15.83 30.03
N GLY A 140 -11.34 14.86 29.22
CA GLY A 140 -10.42 15.05 28.08
C GLY A 140 -10.85 16.16 27.11
N LYS A 141 -12.14 16.53 27.05
CA LYS A 141 -12.65 17.63 26.23
C LYS A 141 -12.20 19.01 26.73
N ASP A 142 -11.85 19.11 28.00
CA ASP A 142 -11.40 20.35 28.64
C ASP A 142 -9.88 20.56 28.47
N VAL A 143 -9.16 19.58 27.89
CA VAL A 143 -7.72 19.62 27.60
C VAL A 143 -7.48 20.12 26.18
N LYS A 144 -6.61 21.14 26.04
CA LYS A 144 -6.18 21.71 24.76
C LYS A 144 -4.94 20.98 24.21
N ASP A 145 -3.94 20.74 25.07
CA ASP A 145 -2.70 20.05 24.71
C ASP A 145 -2.15 19.24 25.88
N ALA A 146 -1.32 18.23 25.58
CA ALA A 146 -0.63 17.40 26.55
C ALA A 146 0.80 17.14 26.09
N THR A 147 1.78 17.36 26.96
CA THR A 147 3.21 17.23 26.64
C THR A 147 3.94 16.46 27.75
N ALA A 148 4.72 15.45 27.38
CA ALA A 148 5.56 14.71 28.31
C ALA A 148 6.94 15.37 28.44
N TYR A 149 7.43 15.50 29.64
CA TYR A 149 8.77 16.02 29.94
C TYR A 149 9.31 15.41 31.24
N ILE A 150 10.60 15.59 31.47
CA ILE A 150 11.22 15.26 32.76
C ILE A 150 11.21 16.54 33.62
N ASN A 151 10.57 16.46 34.77
CA ASN A 151 10.56 17.56 35.72
C ASN A 151 11.98 17.81 36.24
N GLN A 152 12.45 19.06 36.18
CA GLN A 152 13.82 19.41 36.57
C GLN A 152 14.05 19.45 38.09
N GLU A 153 12.99 19.49 38.89
CA GLU A 153 13.09 19.57 40.35
C GLU A 153 13.33 18.18 40.99
N ASP A 154 12.62 17.17 40.49
CA ASP A 154 12.64 15.81 41.08
C ASP A 154 13.05 14.73 40.09
N ASN A 155 13.43 15.09 38.87
CA ASN A 155 13.82 14.19 37.78
C ASN A 155 12.74 13.15 37.40
N SER A 156 11.46 13.42 37.73
CA SER A 156 10.35 12.52 37.47
C SER A 156 9.76 12.71 36.06
N PRO A 157 9.35 11.60 35.40
CA PRO A 157 8.59 11.68 34.15
C PRO A 157 7.18 12.26 34.43
N THR A 158 6.83 13.34 33.74
CA THR A 158 5.61 14.12 34.00
C THR A 158 4.88 14.40 32.71
N VAL A 159 3.55 14.44 32.74
CA VAL A 159 2.71 14.93 31.65
C VAL A 159 2.11 16.27 32.04
N GLY A 160 2.54 17.33 31.35
CA GLY A 160 1.93 18.67 31.44
C GLY A 160 0.68 18.74 30.59
N LEU A 161 -0.37 19.32 31.15
CA LEU A 161 -1.63 19.55 30.49
C LEU A 161 -1.90 21.05 30.37
N ASP A 162 -2.21 21.52 29.17
CA ASP A 162 -2.77 22.82 28.93
C ASP A 162 -4.29 22.70 28.76
N LEU A 163 -5.05 23.36 29.62
CA LEU A 163 -6.52 23.34 29.58
C LEU A 163 -7.03 24.42 28.61
N ASN A 164 -8.19 24.16 27.99
CA ASN A 164 -8.89 25.19 27.25
C ASN A 164 -9.56 26.22 28.23
N GLU A 165 -10.13 27.29 27.73
CA GLU A 165 -10.72 28.37 28.57
C GLU A 165 -11.82 27.85 29.52
N ALA A 166 -12.68 26.92 29.04
CA ALA A 166 -13.73 26.34 29.85
C ALA A 166 -13.15 25.41 30.93
N GLY A 167 -12.15 24.60 30.58
CA GLY A 167 -11.43 23.73 31.50
C GLY A 167 -10.64 24.53 32.56
N ALA A 168 -9.98 25.62 32.16
CA ALA A 168 -9.24 26.47 33.08
C ALA A 168 -10.15 27.07 34.15
N LYS A 169 -11.36 27.56 33.79
CA LYS A 169 -12.35 28.05 34.74
C LYS A 169 -12.83 26.98 35.70
N LYS A 170 -13.24 25.82 35.21
CA LYS A 170 -13.66 24.68 36.04
C LYS A 170 -12.55 24.23 37.00
N PHE A 171 -11.29 24.19 36.52
CA PHE A 171 -10.15 23.79 37.32
C PHE A 171 -9.80 24.83 38.39
N ALA A 172 -9.91 26.12 38.08
CA ALA A 172 -9.72 27.20 39.05
C ALA A 172 -10.76 27.11 40.17
N ASP A 173 -12.04 26.91 39.82
CA ASP A 173 -13.10 26.77 40.83
C ASP A 173 -12.88 25.54 41.71
N ALA A 174 -12.51 24.40 41.09
CA ALA A 174 -12.23 23.18 41.83
C ALA A 174 -10.98 23.28 42.73
N THR A 175 -9.87 23.86 42.25
CA THR A 175 -8.67 24.04 43.05
C THR A 175 -8.89 25.03 44.19
N LYS A 176 -9.75 26.02 44.03
CA LYS A 176 -10.18 26.90 45.11
C LYS A 176 -10.99 26.16 46.18
N LYS A 177 -11.94 25.27 45.72
CA LYS A 177 -12.83 24.50 46.63
C LYS A 177 -12.08 23.44 47.41
N PHE A 178 -11.10 22.76 46.78
CA PHE A 178 -10.44 21.56 47.30
C PHE A 178 -8.99 21.80 47.76
N ILE A 179 -8.60 23.03 48.18
CA ILE A 179 -7.27 23.28 48.75
C ILE A 179 -7.00 22.33 49.92
N GLY A 180 -5.86 21.70 49.93
CA GLY A 180 -5.46 20.72 50.94
C GLY A 180 -6.04 19.33 50.75
N GLN A 181 -6.90 19.10 49.74
CA GLN A 181 -7.52 17.80 49.42
C GLN A 181 -7.01 17.26 48.07
N PRO A 182 -7.05 15.91 47.89
CA PRO A 182 -6.57 15.34 46.63
C PRO A 182 -7.60 15.42 45.52
N ILE A 183 -7.14 15.70 44.28
CA ILE A 183 -7.91 15.50 43.05
C ILE A 183 -7.30 14.31 42.34
N ALA A 184 -8.09 13.25 42.16
CA ALA A 184 -7.62 12.06 41.47
C ALA A 184 -7.77 12.20 39.95
N ILE A 185 -6.77 11.78 39.19
CA ILE A 185 -6.76 11.80 37.73
C ILE A 185 -6.81 10.37 37.22
N TYR A 186 -7.87 10.06 36.48
CA TYR A 186 -8.11 8.73 35.91
C TYR A 186 -7.96 8.76 34.39
N MET A 187 -7.41 7.71 33.83
CA MET A 187 -7.51 7.40 32.42
C MET A 187 -8.24 6.06 32.29
N ASP A 188 -9.44 6.11 31.73
CA ASP A 188 -10.41 5.02 31.78
C ASP A 188 -10.76 4.71 33.25
N GLU A 189 -10.48 3.50 33.72
CA GLU A 189 -10.69 3.10 35.11
C GLU A 189 -9.42 3.09 35.96
N GLU A 190 -8.26 3.39 35.34
CA GLU A 190 -6.95 3.39 36.00
C GLU A 190 -6.65 4.74 36.65
N GLU A 191 -6.40 4.77 37.95
CA GLU A 191 -5.91 5.96 38.64
C GLU A 191 -4.45 6.21 38.26
N LEU A 192 -4.18 7.31 37.53
CA LEU A 192 -2.83 7.69 37.11
C LEU A 192 -2.07 8.37 38.22
N THR A 193 -2.72 9.30 38.92
CA THR A 193 -2.15 10.06 40.02
C THR A 193 -3.25 10.72 40.85
N LYS A 194 -2.92 11.04 42.10
CA LYS A 194 -3.84 11.66 43.06
C LYS A 194 -3.14 12.78 43.85
N PRO A 195 -2.73 13.87 43.16
CA PRO A 195 -2.04 14.97 43.80
C PRO A 195 -2.95 15.74 44.74
N VAL A 196 -2.36 16.24 45.83
CA VAL A 196 -3.05 17.16 46.75
C VAL A 196 -2.93 18.59 46.20
N VAL A 197 -4.07 19.28 46.18
CA VAL A 197 -4.12 20.68 45.72
C VAL A 197 -3.40 21.59 46.71
N GLN A 198 -2.26 22.14 46.30
CA GLN A 198 -1.45 23.04 47.15
C GLN A 198 -1.86 24.49 47.04
N ALA A 199 -2.39 24.92 45.91
CA ALA A 199 -2.73 26.31 45.66
C ALA A 199 -3.91 26.45 44.67
N HIS A 200 -4.52 27.62 44.64
CA HIS A 200 -5.53 27.98 43.63
C HIS A 200 -4.85 28.18 42.29
N ILE A 201 -5.18 27.32 41.29
CA ILE A 201 -4.56 27.30 39.98
C ILE A 201 -5.48 27.99 38.97
N THR A 202 -5.08 29.18 38.52
CA THR A 202 -5.87 29.99 37.57
C THR A 202 -5.32 30.02 36.15
N ASN A 203 -4.10 29.51 35.95
CA ASN A 203 -3.38 29.59 34.68
C ASN A 203 -3.75 28.50 33.69
N GLY A 204 -4.69 27.60 34.03
CA GLY A 204 -5.13 26.51 33.17
C GLY A 204 -4.07 25.43 32.94
N LYS A 205 -3.04 25.33 33.77
CA LYS A 205 -2.01 24.29 33.69
C LYS A 205 -2.17 23.26 34.77
N ALA A 206 -2.20 21.99 34.42
CA ALA A 206 -2.23 20.87 35.33
C ALA A 206 -1.10 19.89 34.99
N VAL A 207 -0.72 19.02 35.94
CA VAL A 207 0.33 18.04 35.74
C VAL A 207 -0.14 16.66 36.21
N ILE A 208 0.24 15.63 35.46
CA ILE A 208 0.09 14.23 35.84
C ILE A 208 1.48 13.70 36.19
N THR A 209 1.67 13.27 37.41
CA THR A 209 2.89 12.65 37.92
C THR A 209 2.69 11.16 38.12
N GLY A 210 3.77 10.42 38.43
CA GLY A 210 3.68 9.00 38.75
C GLY A 210 3.90 8.04 37.56
N SER A 211 4.22 8.55 36.39
CA SER A 211 4.66 7.69 35.26
C SER A 211 6.01 7.04 35.61
N LYS A 212 6.13 5.73 35.31
CA LYS A 212 7.35 4.95 35.63
C LYS A 212 8.54 5.25 34.73
N SER A 213 8.27 5.77 33.53
CA SER A 213 9.30 6.14 32.55
C SER A 213 8.81 7.31 31.66
N ILE A 214 9.75 7.97 30.99
CA ILE A 214 9.42 9.04 30.03
C ILE A 214 8.65 8.49 28.82
N GLU A 215 8.85 7.23 28.46
CA GLU A 215 8.12 6.54 27.39
C GLU A 215 6.65 6.35 27.79
N GLU A 216 6.39 6.01 29.06
CA GLU A 216 5.02 5.91 29.59
C GLU A 216 4.33 7.28 29.60
N ALA A 217 5.02 8.31 30.08
CA ALA A 217 4.51 9.68 30.06
C ALA A 217 4.20 10.16 28.63
N LYS A 218 5.07 9.84 27.64
CA LYS A 218 4.82 10.12 26.22
C LYS A 218 3.58 9.40 25.69
N ARG A 219 3.39 8.11 26.04
CA ARG A 219 2.18 7.35 25.65
C ARG A 219 0.92 8.01 26.21
N GLN A 220 0.92 8.33 27.52
CA GLN A 220 -0.22 8.98 28.16
C GLN A 220 -0.53 10.35 27.51
N ALA A 221 0.48 11.20 27.30
CA ALA A 221 0.31 12.49 26.62
C ALA A 221 -0.28 12.31 25.21
N ASN A 222 0.17 11.34 24.43
CA ASN A 222 -0.34 11.07 23.10
C ASN A 222 -1.80 10.59 23.10
N ILE A 223 -2.20 9.76 24.06
CA ILE A 223 -3.59 9.31 24.22
C ILE A 223 -4.48 10.50 24.57
N ILE A 224 -4.08 11.29 25.55
CA ILE A 224 -4.82 12.50 25.99
C ILE A 224 -4.98 13.49 24.83
N LYS A 225 -3.90 13.79 24.13
CA LYS A 225 -3.88 14.70 22.97
C LYS A 225 -4.71 14.20 21.77
N SER A 226 -4.87 12.87 21.61
CA SER A 226 -5.72 12.29 20.58
C SER A 226 -7.20 12.37 20.91
N GLY A 227 -7.52 12.40 22.20
CA GLY A 227 -8.90 12.36 22.71
C GLY A 227 -9.40 10.93 22.92
N ALA A 228 -10.52 10.83 23.65
CA ALA A 228 -11.16 9.57 23.95
C ALA A 228 -11.81 8.96 22.69
N LEU A 229 -11.75 7.63 22.57
CA LEU A 229 -12.51 6.92 21.55
C LEU A 229 -14.01 7.05 21.80
N PRO A 230 -14.83 7.23 20.76
CA PRO A 230 -16.28 7.37 20.91
C PRO A 230 -16.95 6.07 21.38
N VAL A 231 -16.28 4.95 21.19
CA VAL A 231 -16.71 3.60 21.57
C VAL A 231 -15.51 2.79 22.06
N ALA A 232 -15.75 1.88 23.03
CA ALA A 232 -14.72 0.96 23.47
C ALA A 232 -14.41 -0.06 22.37
N VAL A 233 -13.13 -0.41 22.25
CA VAL A 233 -12.63 -1.44 21.33
C VAL A 233 -11.93 -2.52 22.13
N LYS A 234 -11.96 -3.77 21.63
CA LYS A 234 -11.31 -4.91 22.25
C LYS A 234 -10.52 -5.71 21.22
N PRO A 235 -9.27 -6.08 21.47
CA PRO A 235 -8.51 -6.90 20.56
C PRO A 235 -9.13 -8.31 20.46
N VAL A 236 -9.45 -8.73 19.24
CA VAL A 236 -9.98 -10.05 18.92
C VAL A 236 -8.87 -10.94 18.38
N GLU A 237 -7.93 -10.34 17.66
CA GLU A 237 -6.80 -11.05 17.08
C GLU A 237 -5.57 -10.16 17.12
N VAL A 238 -4.44 -10.73 17.53
CA VAL A 238 -3.12 -10.08 17.45
C VAL A 238 -2.15 -11.05 16.82
N ARG A 239 -1.54 -10.62 15.72
CA ARG A 239 -0.50 -11.37 15.01
C ARG A 239 0.79 -10.56 14.98
N THR A 240 1.90 -11.19 15.30
CA THR A 240 3.22 -10.60 15.16
C THR A 240 4.01 -11.36 14.11
N VAL A 241 4.51 -10.65 13.11
CA VAL A 241 5.39 -11.19 12.06
C VAL A 241 6.81 -10.72 12.36
N GLY A 242 7.73 -11.67 12.52
CA GLY A 242 9.14 -11.33 12.73
C GLY A 242 9.76 -10.65 11.52
N ALA A 243 10.51 -9.58 11.72
CA ALA A 243 11.15 -8.82 10.64
C ALA A 243 12.09 -9.68 9.76
N THR A 244 12.76 -10.69 10.36
CA THR A 244 13.61 -11.62 9.63
C THR A 244 12.82 -12.55 8.71
N LEU A 245 11.63 -12.99 9.12
CA LEU A 245 10.73 -13.80 8.30
C LEU A 245 10.25 -13.01 7.07
N GLY A 246 9.82 -11.77 7.26
CA GLY A 246 9.37 -10.90 6.18
C GLY A 246 10.48 -10.59 5.17
N ALA A 247 11.67 -10.22 5.64
CA ALA A 247 12.81 -9.96 4.77
C ALA A 247 13.22 -11.18 3.95
N ASN A 248 13.26 -12.37 4.55
CA ASN A 248 13.54 -13.62 3.85
C ASN A 248 12.46 -13.95 2.81
N ALA A 249 11.18 -13.73 3.13
CA ALA A 249 10.07 -13.95 2.21
C ALA A 249 10.17 -13.05 0.97
N LEU A 250 10.55 -11.78 1.15
CA LEU A 250 10.76 -10.85 0.05
C LEU A 250 11.92 -11.31 -0.86
N ASP A 251 13.08 -11.66 -0.28
CA ASP A 251 14.26 -12.09 -1.04
C ASP A 251 13.96 -13.36 -1.86
N LEU A 252 13.31 -14.35 -1.25
CA LEU A 252 12.89 -15.58 -1.93
C LEU A 252 11.88 -15.30 -3.05
N SER A 253 10.91 -14.41 -2.81
CA SER A 253 9.90 -14.05 -3.81
C SER A 253 10.51 -13.32 -5.01
N VAL A 254 11.47 -12.42 -4.77
CA VAL A 254 12.20 -11.74 -5.86
C VAL A 254 13.03 -12.73 -6.67
N LYS A 255 13.75 -13.66 -6.02
CA LYS A 255 14.49 -14.71 -6.71
C LYS A 255 13.59 -15.61 -7.54
N ALA A 256 12.47 -16.06 -6.96
CA ALA A 256 11.48 -16.85 -7.69
C ALA A 256 10.89 -16.09 -8.89
N GLY A 257 10.62 -14.78 -8.70
CA GLY A 257 10.16 -13.90 -9.77
C GLY A 257 11.14 -13.78 -10.92
N VAL A 258 12.43 -13.55 -10.64
CA VAL A 258 13.49 -13.48 -11.66
C VAL A 258 13.59 -14.79 -12.44
N VAL A 259 13.57 -15.93 -11.76
CA VAL A 259 13.59 -17.25 -12.41
C VAL A 259 12.34 -17.45 -13.27
N GLY A 260 11.14 -17.15 -12.72
CA GLY A 260 9.88 -17.27 -13.44
C GLY A 260 9.82 -16.43 -14.71
N VAL A 261 10.19 -15.14 -14.60
CA VAL A 261 10.26 -14.22 -15.76
C VAL A 261 11.31 -14.70 -16.78
N GLY A 262 12.46 -15.17 -16.33
CA GLY A 262 13.49 -15.72 -17.21
C GLY A 262 13.01 -16.94 -17.99
N LEU A 263 12.26 -17.85 -17.36
CA LEU A 263 11.67 -19.01 -18.02
C LEU A 263 10.60 -18.60 -19.05
N VAL A 264 9.79 -17.59 -18.73
CA VAL A 264 8.80 -17.02 -19.66
C VAL A 264 9.48 -16.42 -20.88
N PHE A 265 10.52 -15.61 -20.71
CA PHE A 265 11.30 -15.04 -21.81
C PHE A 265 11.89 -16.13 -22.71
N LEU A 266 12.51 -17.13 -22.08
CA LEU A 266 13.08 -18.27 -22.82
C LEU A 266 12.01 -18.99 -23.64
N PHE A 267 10.86 -19.28 -23.04
CA PHE A 267 9.74 -19.90 -23.73
C PHE A 267 9.28 -19.07 -24.92
N MET A 268 9.08 -17.76 -24.76
CA MET A 268 8.63 -16.87 -25.82
C MET A 268 9.63 -16.79 -26.98
N ILE A 269 10.91 -16.69 -26.69
CA ILE A 269 11.95 -16.65 -27.74
C ILE A 269 12.04 -18.01 -28.46
N ILE A 270 12.02 -19.14 -27.76
CA ILE A 270 12.17 -20.46 -28.37
C ILE A 270 10.93 -20.83 -29.19
N TYR A 271 9.73 -20.59 -28.64
CA TYR A 271 8.50 -21.02 -29.27
C TYR A 271 8.01 -20.05 -30.34
N TYR A 272 7.95 -18.73 -30.03
CA TYR A 272 7.43 -17.69 -30.92
C TYR A 272 8.52 -16.92 -31.69
N ARG A 273 9.80 -17.19 -31.43
CA ARG A 273 10.94 -16.60 -32.12
C ARG A 273 10.89 -15.07 -32.12
N VAL A 274 10.88 -14.42 -33.31
CA VAL A 274 10.92 -12.96 -33.43
C VAL A 274 9.70 -12.27 -32.82
N PRO A 275 8.45 -12.66 -33.07
CA PRO A 275 7.31 -12.15 -32.33
C PRO A 275 7.44 -12.31 -30.82
N GLY A 276 7.97 -13.44 -30.33
CA GLY A 276 8.22 -13.69 -28.92
C GLY A 276 9.20 -12.69 -28.31
N PHE A 277 10.33 -12.44 -28.98
CA PHE A 277 11.28 -11.41 -28.56
C PHE A 277 10.65 -9.99 -28.47
N LEU A 278 9.77 -9.64 -29.40
CA LEU A 278 9.06 -8.36 -29.37
C LEU A 278 8.05 -8.31 -28.20
N ALA A 279 7.39 -9.44 -27.89
CA ALA A 279 6.53 -9.54 -26.72
C ALA A 279 7.31 -9.45 -25.41
N ASP A 280 8.52 -9.98 -25.34
CA ASP A 280 9.40 -9.86 -24.16
C ASP A 280 9.77 -8.39 -23.87
N ILE A 281 10.01 -7.58 -24.92
CA ILE A 281 10.20 -6.13 -24.75
C ILE A 281 8.94 -5.47 -24.17
N ALA A 282 7.76 -5.85 -24.67
CA ALA A 282 6.50 -5.34 -24.14
C ALA A 282 6.26 -5.80 -22.69
N LEU A 283 6.70 -7.02 -22.33
CA LEU A 283 6.62 -7.55 -20.97
C LEU A 283 7.54 -6.83 -20.00
N VAL A 284 8.75 -6.42 -20.44
CA VAL A 284 9.62 -5.56 -19.64
C VAL A 284 8.93 -4.23 -19.35
N LEU A 285 8.30 -3.61 -20.35
CA LEU A 285 7.54 -2.38 -20.15
C LEU A 285 6.35 -2.60 -19.21
N TYR A 286 5.65 -3.73 -19.34
CA TYR A 286 4.57 -4.11 -18.42
C TYR A 286 5.03 -4.15 -16.96
N ILE A 287 6.15 -4.82 -16.68
CA ILE A 287 6.74 -4.90 -15.33
C ILE A 287 7.03 -3.49 -14.79
N ILE A 288 7.65 -2.64 -15.61
CA ILE A 288 7.95 -1.25 -15.24
C ILE A 288 6.67 -0.47 -14.92
N LEU A 289 5.64 -0.60 -15.77
CA LEU A 289 4.37 0.11 -15.57
C LEU A 289 3.64 -0.33 -14.31
N VAL A 290 3.63 -1.62 -13.97
CA VAL A 290 3.05 -2.12 -12.72
C VAL A 290 3.78 -1.54 -11.53
N LEU A 291 5.11 -1.62 -11.48
CA LEU A 291 5.90 -1.07 -10.37
C LEU A 291 5.77 0.45 -10.26
N ALA A 292 5.74 1.17 -11.39
CA ALA A 292 5.51 2.61 -11.41
C ALA A 292 4.12 2.98 -10.88
N THR A 293 3.09 2.20 -11.24
CA THR A 293 1.73 2.40 -10.72
C THR A 293 1.69 2.20 -9.21
N PHE A 294 2.28 1.13 -8.68
CA PHE A 294 2.38 0.89 -7.24
C PHE A 294 3.08 2.04 -6.51
N SER A 295 4.19 2.52 -7.06
CA SER A 295 4.95 3.66 -6.51
C SER A 295 4.11 4.95 -6.50
N THR A 296 3.35 5.22 -7.57
CA THR A 296 2.59 6.46 -7.74
C THR A 296 1.36 6.51 -6.84
N ILE A 297 0.58 5.42 -6.78
CA ILE A 297 -0.62 5.35 -5.93
C ILE A 297 -0.29 5.03 -4.46
N LYS A 298 1.00 4.85 -4.14
CA LYS A 298 1.50 4.44 -2.82
C LYS A 298 0.81 3.19 -2.28
N ALA A 299 0.53 2.24 -3.15
CA ALA A 299 -0.07 0.97 -2.76
C ALA A 299 0.90 0.13 -1.93
N THR A 300 0.37 -0.56 -0.93
CA THR A 300 1.17 -1.47 -0.10
C THR A 300 1.33 -2.81 -0.80
N LEU A 301 2.57 -3.19 -1.07
CA LEU A 301 2.94 -4.48 -1.65
C LEU A 301 3.00 -5.53 -0.54
N THR A 302 2.16 -6.56 -0.64
CA THR A 302 2.10 -7.71 0.27
C THR A 302 2.73 -8.94 -0.37
N LEU A 303 3.05 -9.98 0.41
CA LEU A 303 3.53 -11.27 -0.12
C LEU A 303 2.53 -11.87 -1.11
N SER A 304 1.25 -11.84 -0.78
CA SER A 304 0.17 -12.25 -1.68
C SER A 304 0.05 -11.33 -2.90
N GLY A 305 0.34 -10.02 -2.76
CA GLY A 305 0.43 -9.08 -3.86
C GLY A 305 1.57 -9.44 -4.82
N ILE A 306 2.75 -9.87 -4.32
CA ILE A 306 3.84 -10.37 -5.16
C ILE A 306 3.40 -11.63 -5.92
N ALA A 307 2.71 -12.57 -5.26
CA ALA A 307 2.16 -13.75 -5.92
C ALA A 307 1.16 -13.37 -7.02
N GLY A 308 0.28 -12.39 -6.76
CA GLY A 308 -0.62 -11.82 -7.76
C GLY A 308 0.13 -11.18 -8.93
N PHE A 309 1.21 -10.45 -8.65
CA PHE A 309 2.05 -9.84 -9.68
C PHE A 309 2.70 -10.91 -10.59
N LEU A 310 3.27 -11.95 -10.01
CA LEU A 310 3.86 -13.06 -10.77
C LEU A 310 2.82 -13.80 -11.62
N LEU A 311 1.62 -13.99 -11.07
CA LEU A 311 0.49 -14.55 -11.82
C LEU A 311 0.11 -13.67 -13.01
N THR A 312 0.05 -12.35 -12.82
CA THR A 312 -0.33 -11.42 -13.90
C THR A 312 0.74 -11.31 -14.99
N ILE A 313 2.02 -11.56 -14.69
CA ILE A 313 3.07 -11.70 -15.71
C ILE A 313 2.74 -12.87 -16.65
N GLY A 314 2.34 -14.03 -16.11
CA GLY A 314 1.90 -15.17 -16.92
C GLY A 314 0.69 -14.84 -17.80
N MET A 315 -0.32 -14.17 -17.23
CA MET A 315 -1.51 -13.75 -17.98
C MET A 315 -1.21 -12.67 -19.05
N ALA A 316 -0.23 -11.80 -18.80
CA ALA A 316 0.21 -10.80 -19.79
C ALA A 316 0.85 -11.47 -21.02
N VAL A 317 1.54 -12.57 -20.81
CA VAL A 317 2.11 -13.38 -21.91
C VAL A 317 1.03 -14.15 -22.66
N ASP A 318 0.02 -14.70 -21.95
CA ASP A 318 -1.08 -15.44 -22.55
C ASP A 318 -1.85 -14.59 -23.61
N ALA A 319 -2.10 -13.33 -23.32
CA ALA A 319 -2.70 -12.41 -24.30
C ALA A 319 -1.86 -12.31 -25.60
N ASN A 320 -0.52 -12.23 -25.47
CA ASN A 320 0.38 -12.19 -26.64
C ASN A 320 0.40 -13.54 -27.37
N VAL A 321 0.39 -14.66 -26.63
CA VAL A 321 0.30 -16.03 -27.19
C VAL A 321 -0.96 -16.17 -28.03
N LEU A 322 -2.12 -15.76 -27.50
CA LEU A 322 -3.38 -15.82 -28.23
C LEU A 322 -3.32 -14.99 -29.54
N ILE A 323 -2.77 -13.79 -29.49
CA ILE A 323 -2.57 -12.95 -30.67
C ILE A 323 -1.69 -13.66 -31.68
N PHE A 324 -0.56 -14.25 -31.27
CA PHE A 324 0.38 -14.90 -32.15
C PHE A 324 -0.19 -16.17 -32.80
N GLU A 325 -0.96 -16.96 -32.05
CA GLU A 325 -1.65 -18.11 -32.65
C GLU A 325 -2.69 -17.70 -33.67
N ARG A 326 -3.48 -16.64 -33.42
CA ARG A 326 -4.40 -16.11 -34.43
C ARG A 326 -3.68 -15.57 -35.67
N ILE A 327 -2.54 -14.91 -35.52
CA ILE A 327 -1.71 -14.47 -36.64
C ILE A 327 -1.20 -15.70 -37.43
N ARG A 328 -0.75 -16.76 -36.74
CA ARG A 328 -0.30 -18.02 -37.39
C ARG A 328 -1.41 -18.72 -38.16
N GLU A 329 -2.62 -18.77 -37.58
CA GLU A 329 -3.80 -19.30 -38.29
C GLU A 329 -4.04 -18.53 -39.59
N GLU A 330 -4.04 -17.18 -39.55
CA GLU A 330 -4.22 -16.34 -40.72
C GLU A 330 -3.09 -16.50 -41.76
N LEU A 331 -1.85 -16.70 -41.33
CA LEU A 331 -0.73 -16.99 -42.22
C LEU A 331 -0.86 -18.35 -42.91
N LYS A 332 -1.40 -19.38 -42.25
CA LYS A 332 -1.66 -20.70 -42.82
C LYS A 332 -2.73 -20.65 -43.92
N THR A 333 -3.71 -19.71 -43.84
CA THR A 333 -4.70 -19.50 -44.93
C THR A 333 -4.11 -18.82 -46.18
N GLY A 334 -2.79 -18.53 -46.18
CA GLY A 334 -2.12 -17.92 -47.34
C GLY A 334 -2.14 -16.40 -47.38
N LYS A 335 -2.63 -15.71 -46.34
CA LYS A 335 -2.60 -14.25 -46.25
C LYS A 335 -1.18 -13.70 -46.19
N SER A 336 -1.02 -12.47 -46.68
CA SER A 336 0.23 -11.74 -46.50
C SER A 336 0.51 -11.44 -44.99
N ILE A 337 1.76 -11.31 -44.60
CA ILE A 337 2.15 -11.06 -43.18
C ILE A 337 1.42 -9.82 -42.66
N LYS A 338 1.34 -8.74 -43.44
CA LYS A 338 0.62 -7.51 -43.07
C LYS A 338 -0.85 -7.77 -42.75
N SER A 339 -1.54 -8.47 -43.67
CA SER A 339 -2.97 -8.78 -43.53
C SER A 339 -3.21 -9.74 -42.37
N ALA A 340 -2.31 -10.72 -42.19
CA ALA A 340 -2.39 -11.66 -41.07
C ALA A 340 -2.19 -11.01 -39.69
N LEU A 341 -1.27 -10.03 -39.57
CA LEU A 341 -1.11 -9.21 -38.38
C LEU A 341 -2.38 -8.45 -38.04
N GLU A 342 -3.01 -7.77 -39.01
CA GLU A 342 -4.24 -6.98 -38.79
C GLU A 342 -5.44 -7.91 -38.43
N SER A 343 -5.65 -8.98 -39.20
CA SER A 343 -6.76 -9.92 -38.98
C SER A 343 -6.62 -10.72 -37.67
N GLY A 344 -5.41 -11.21 -37.38
CA GLY A 344 -5.13 -11.96 -36.15
C GLY A 344 -5.35 -11.12 -34.89
N TYR A 345 -4.91 -9.88 -34.89
CA TYR A 345 -5.21 -8.93 -33.79
C TYR A 345 -6.70 -8.74 -33.59
N HIS A 346 -7.43 -8.48 -34.67
CA HIS A 346 -8.87 -8.21 -34.57
C HIS A 346 -9.63 -9.42 -34.00
N ARG A 347 -9.26 -10.65 -34.42
CA ARG A 347 -9.87 -11.87 -33.92
C ARG A 347 -9.50 -12.20 -32.47
N ALA A 348 -8.28 -11.90 -32.05
CA ALA A 348 -7.84 -12.13 -30.68
C ALA A 348 -8.49 -11.16 -29.67
N LEU A 349 -8.80 -9.94 -30.10
CA LEU A 349 -9.19 -8.84 -29.22
C LEU A 349 -10.43 -9.15 -28.38
N SER A 350 -11.50 -9.73 -28.97
CA SER A 350 -12.72 -10.06 -28.24
C SER A 350 -12.46 -11.08 -27.13
N SER A 351 -11.72 -12.16 -27.46
CA SER A 351 -11.39 -13.19 -26.46
C SER A 351 -10.52 -12.66 -25.32
N ILE A 352 -9.56 -11.77 -25.63
CA ILE A 352 -8.72 -11.13 -24.61
C ILE A 352 -9.57 -10.23 -23.70
N LEU A 353 -10.48 -9.42 -24.27
CA LEU A 353 -11.35 -8.57 -23.46
C LEU A 353 -12.28 -9.38 -22.56
N ASP A 354 -12.95 -10.39 -23.12
CA ASP A 354 -13.91 -11.20 -22.36
C ASP A 354 -13.27 -11.92 -21.17
N SER A 355 -12.12 -12.54 -21.38
CA SER A 355 -11.37 -13.25 -20.32
C SER A 355 -10.90 -12.29 -19.21
N ASN A 356 -10.34 -11.13 -19.60
CA ASN A 356 -9.80 -10.17 -18.64
C ASN A 356 -10.89 -9.41 -17.87
N ILE A 357 -12.02 -9.07 -18.51
CA ILE A 357 -13.17 -8.46 -17.83
C ILE A 357 -13.71 -9.40 -16.73
N THR A 358 -13.86 -10.69 -17.02
CA THR A 358 -14.29 -11.68 -16.03
C THR A 358 -13.37 -11.70 -14.81
N THR A 359 -12.06 -11.68 -15.06
CA THR A 359 -11.07 -11.69 -13.98
C THR A 359 -11.05 -10.37 -13.19
N ILE A 360 -11.27 -9.22 -13.84
CA ILE A 360 -11.41 -7.92 -13.17
C ILE A 360 -12.63 -7.93 -12.25
N ILE A 361 -13.77 -8.48 -12.70
CA ILE A 361 -14.99 -8.59 -11.86
C ILE A 361 -14.67 -9.41 -10.59
N ALA A 362 -14.00 -10.56 -10.74
CA ALA A 362 -13.56 -11.35 -9.59
C ALA A 362 -12.61 -10.54 -8.67
N GLY A 363 -11.69 -9.78 -9.26
CA GLY A 363 -10.79 -8.89 -8.52
C GLY A 363 -11.53 -7.81 -7.72
N ILE A 364 -12.56 -7.18 -8.30
CA ILE A 364 -13.40 -6.19 -7.61
C ILE A 364 -14.12 -6.82 -6.41
N VAL A 365 -14.68 -8.01 -6.58
CA VAL A 365 -15.34 -8.74 -5.48
C VAL A 365 -14.35 -9.05 -4.36
N LEU A 366 -13.17 -9.60 -4.71
CA LEU A 366 -12.12 -9.89 -3.73
C LEU A 366 -11.59 -8.64 -3.03
N TYR A 367 -11.49 -7.51 -3.72
CA TYR A 367 -11.04 -6.25 -3.14
C TYR A 367 -12.05 -5.68 -2.13
N ASN A 368 -13.35 -5.78 -2.42
CA ASN A 368 -14.41 -5.24 -1.55
C ASN A 368 -14.74 -6.15 -0.37
N LEU A 369 -14.73 -7.47 -0.56
CA LEU A 369 -15.09 -8.46 0.47
C LEU A 369 -13.87 -9.03 1.19
N GLY A 370 -12.68 -8.92 0.60
CA GLY A 370 -11.43 -9.42 1.18
C GLY A 370 -10.86 -8.50 2.25
N SER A 371 -9.98 -9.05 3.08
CA SER A 371 -9.23 -8.33 4.10
C SER A 371 -7.72 -8.60 3.98
N GLY A 372 -6.90 -7.70 4.52
CA GLY A 372 -5.45 -7.87 4.62
C GLY A 372 -4.80 -8.36 3.31
N ALA A 373 -4.18 -9.53 3.36
CA ALA A 373 -3.44 -10.13 2.24
C ALA A 373 -4.31 -10.36 0.98
N VAL A 374 -5.59 -10.73 1.13
CA VAL A 374 -6.50 -10.97 -0.01
C VAL A 374 -6.77 -9.68 -0.76
N LYS A 375 -6.92 -8.55 -0.04
CA LYS A 375 -7.13 -7.23 -0.64
C LYS A 375 -5.89 -6.77 -1.42
N GLY A 376 -4.68 -7.01 -0.88
CA GLY A 376 -3.42 -6.73 -1.56
C GLY A 376 -3.27 -7.55 -2.86
N PHE A 377 -3.59 -8.85 -2.82
CA PHE A 377 -3.63 -9.71 -4.01
C PHE A 377 -4.59 -9.18 -5.06
N ALA A 378 -5.84 -8.87 -4.67
CA ALA A 378 -6.88 -8.40 -5.58
C ALA A 378 -6.50 -7.08 -6.27
N LEU A 379 -5.92 -6.13 -5.51
CA LEU A 379 -5.44 -4.86 -6.05
C LEU A 379 -4.34 -5.08 -7.11
N THR A 380 -3.35 -5.91 -6.79
CA THR A 380 -2.26 -6.23 -7.71
C THR A 380 -2.78 -6.92 -8.97
N LEU A 381 -3.72 -7.86 -8.81
CA LEU A 381 -4.35 -8.57 -9.92
C LEU A 381 -5.06 -7.60 -10.87
N MET A 382 -5.89 -6.69 -10.35
CA MET A 382 -6.63 -5.71 -11.16
C MET A 382 -5.68 -4.77 -11.91
N ILE A 383 -4.70 -4.19 -11.22
CA ILE A 383 -3.69 -3.31 -11.84
C ILE A 383 -2.92 -4.08 -12.92
N GLY A 384 -2.48 -5.29 -12.62
CA GLY A 384 -1.75 -6.14 -13.54
C GLY A 384 -2.55 -6.44 -14.81
N ILE A 385 -3.82 -6.82 -14.69
CA ILE A 385 -4.69 -7.11 -15.84
C ILE A 385 -4.90 -5.87 -16.71
N ILE A 386 -5.22 -4.72 -16.13
CA ILE A 386 -5.44 -3.48 -16.90
C ILE A 386 -4.17 -3.12 -17.70
N LEU A 387 -3.00 -3.19 -17.06
CA LEU A 387 -1.73 -2.87 -17.71
C LEU A 387 -1.30 -3.94 -18.72
N SER A 388 -1.59 -5.23 -18.47
CA SER A 388 -1.32 -6.30 -19.44
C SER A 388 -2.16 -6.16 -20.70
N MET A 389 -3.43 -5.80 -20.57
CA MET A 389 -4.29 -5.49 -21.72
C MET A 389 -3.74 -4.30 -22.52
N PHE A 390 -3.34 -3.22 -21.84
CA PHE A 390 -2.71 -2.08 -22.49
C PHE A 390 -1.45 -2.48 -23.25
N THR A 391 -0.54 -3.22 -22.63
CA THR A 391 0.72 -3.62 -23.26
C THR A 391 0.52 -4.62 -24.41
N ALA A 392 -0.39 -5.58 -24.29
CA ALA A 392 -0.68 -6.54 -25.35
C ALA A 392 -1.39 -5.86 -26.53
N ILE A 393 -2.42 -5.04 -26.28
CA ILE A 393 -3.25 -4.45 -27.33
C ILE A 393 -2.54 -3.28 -28.04
N VAL A 394 -1.82 -2.45 -27.30
CA VAL A 394 -1.20 -1.24 -27.86
C VAL A 394 0.27 -1.44 -28.16
N VAL A 395 1.06 -1.85 -27.14
CA VAL A 395 2.52 -1.86 -27.25
C VAL A 395 3.00 -3.01 -28.14
N THR A 396 2.54 -4.23 -27.91
CA THR A 396 2.92 -5.38 -28.74
C THR A 396 2.48 -5.22 -30.18
N ARG A 397 1.27 -4.66 -30.40
CA ARG A 397 0.79 -4.33 -31.76
C ARG A 397 1.72 -3.34 -32.46
N LEU A 398 2.13 -2.28 -31.75
CA LEU A 398 3.04 -1.29 -32.28
C LEU A 398 4.40 -1.91 -32.60
N LEU A 399 4.98 -2.71 -31.71
CA LEU A 399 6.27 -3.39 -31.91
C LEU A 399 6.23 -4.36 -33.10
N LEU A 400 5.16 -5.14 -33.26
CA LEU A 400 4.99 -6.03 -34.40
C LEU A 400 4.88 -5.27 -35.74
N LYS A 401 4.10 -4.17 -35.75
CA LYS A 401 3.98 -3.29 -36.92
C LYS A 401 5.34 -2.68 -37.30
N LEU A 402 6.04 -2.10 -36.33
CA LEU A 402 7.38 -1.54 -36.56
C LEU A 402 8.36 -2.63 -37.00
N GLY A 403 8.34 -3.82 -36.39
CA GLY A 403 9.17 -4.96 -36.79
C GLY A 403 8.91 -5.42 -38.23
N TYR A 404 7.65 -5.37 -38.68
CA TYR A 404 7.30 -5.63 -40.08
C TYR A 404 7.81 -4.51 -41.00
N ASP A 405 7.60 -3.24 -40.69
CA ASP A 405 8.02 -2.10 -41.51
C ASP A 405 9.57 -2.02 -41.63
N ILE A 406 10.32 -2.39 -40.58
CA ILE A 406 11.78 -2.44 -40.59
C ILE A 406 12.29 -3.63 -41.43
N GLY A 407 11.50 -4.71 -41.51
CA GLY A 407 11.86 -5.92 -42.27
C GLY A 407 12.33 -7.09 -41.42
N ILE A 408 12.22 -7.01 -40.09
CA ILE A 408 12.58 -8.10 -39.18
C ILE A 408 11.57 -9.25 -39.27
N LEU A 409 10.30 -8.94 -39.56
CA LEU A 409 9.17 -9.90 -39.63
C LEU A 409 8.78 -10.26 -41.08
N ASN A 410 9.71 -10.24 -42.03
CA ASN A 410 9.38 -10.44 -43.46
C ASN A 410 9.31 -11.89 -43.93
N LYS A 411 9.72 -12.85 -43.06
CA LYS A 411 9.76 -14.27 -43.41
C LYS A 411 8.72 -15.07 -42.60
N LEU A 412 8.01 -15.99 -43.25
CA LEU A 412 7.07 -16.92 -42.58
C LEU A 412 7.77 -17.75 -41.50
N ALA A 413 9.06 -18.03 -41.67
CA ALA A 413 9.90 -18.73 -40.69
C ALA A 413 9.97 -17.99 -39.33
N CYS A 414 9.80 -16.64 -39.32
CA CYS A 414 9.77 -15.86 -38.07
C CYS A 414 8.56 -16.24 -37.20
N PHE A 415 7.47 -16.65 -37.84
CA PHE A 415 6.23 -17.09 -37.18
C PHE A 415 6.12 -18.62 -37.03
N ARG A 416 7.19 -19.36 -37.37
CA ARG A 416 7.19 -20.83 -37.35
C ARG A 416 6.10 -21.46 -38.25
N VAL A 417 5.81 -20.82 -39.39
CA VAL A 417 4.87 -21.30 -40.41
C VAL A 417 5.67 -21.76 -41.61
N LYS A 418 5.37 -22.97 -42.14
CA LYS A 418 5.84 -23.49 -43.42
C LYS A 418 4.69 -23.37 -44.41
N ARG A 419 4.95 -22.91 -45.64
CA ARG A 419 3.99 -22.97 -46.75
C ARG A 419 3.84 -24.44 -47.16
N GLY A 420 2.64 -25.02 -47.06
CA GLY A 420 2.35 -26.32 -47.63
C GLY A 420 2.10 -27.47 -46.63
N GLU A 421 1.85 -27.20 -45.36
CA GLU A 421 1.26 -28.19 -44.47
C GLU A 421 -0.27 -27.94 -44.41
N GLU A 422 -1.03 -28.54 -45.38
CA GLU A 422 -2.45 -28.86 -45.25
C GLU A 422 -2.62 -30.22 -44.59
#